data_0b8e7ff811db25b5f56431a9b1a152de
#
_entry.id   0b8e7ff811db25b5f56431a9b1a152de
#
_cell.length_a   1.000
_cell.length_b   1.000
_cell.length_c   1.000
_cell.angle_alpha   90.00
_cell.angle_beta   90.00
_cell.angle_gamma   90.00
#
_symmetry.space_group_name_H-M   'P 1'
#
loop_
_entity.id
_entity.type
_entity.pdbx_description
1 polymer ?
#
loop_
_entity_poly.entity_id
_entity_poly.type
_entity_poly.pdbx_seq_one_letter_code
_entity_poly.pdbx_strand_id
1 'polypeptide(L)'
;MEVIITKGQIEDIEIIAQFQVDMAMESEGAILDKETVTNGVTAAMNDENKGLYYVAKVDGKTVGSLMLTREWSDWNNGWYWWIQSVYVAPEYRRQGIYKSMYHAVCADAKEQNVAQVRLYVDKTNIRGQKVYSS
;
A
#
# COMPACT_ATOMS: atom_id res chain seq x y z
N MET A 1 18.88 6.94 7.80
CA MET A 1 18.28 5.97 6.87
C MET A 1 17.51 6.74 5.81
N GLU A 2 17.90 6.59 4.56
CA GLU A 2 17.19 7.23 3.46
C GLU A 2 16.10 6.29 2.92
N VAL A 3 14.87 6.77 2.87
CA VAL A 3 13.74 6.01 2.35
C VAL A 3 13.32 6.62 1.02
N ILE A 4 13.32 5.81 -0.03
CA ILE A 4 12.91 6.23 -1.36
C ILE A 4 11.55 5.63 -1.65
N ILE A 5 10.58 6.49 -1.98
CA ILE A 5 9.21 6.06 -2.29
C ILE A 5 9.00 6.20 -3.80
N THR A 6 8.60 5.12 -4.45
CA THR A 6 8.29 5.11 -5.87
C THR A 6 6.99 4.35 -6.13
N LYS A 7 6.44 4.54 -7.32
CA LYS A 7 5.34 3.69 -7.76
C LYS A 7 5.87 2.30 -8.05
N GLY A 8 5.07 1.27 -7.76
CA GLY A 8 5.46 -0.11 -8.01
C GLY A 8 5.71 -0.36 -9.49
N GLN A 9 6.74 -1.13 -9.77
CA GLN A 9 7.12 -1.52 -11.13
C GLN A 9 6.98 -3.03 -11.29
N ILE A 10 7.12 -3.51 -12.52
CA ILE A 10 7.00 -4.95 -12.81
C ILE A 10 7.94 -5.78 -11.95
N GLU A 11 9.16 -5.30 -11.73
CA GLU A 11 10.14 -6.01 -10.90
C GLU A 11 9.75 -6.07 -9.42
N ASP A 12 8.76 -5.29 -8.99
CA ASP A 12 8.29 -5.29 -7.60
C ASP A 12 7.15 -6.29 -7.36
N ILE A 13 6.61 -6.91 -8.40
CA ILE A 13 5.43 -7.78 -8.29
C ILE A 13 5.66 -8.91 -7.28
N GLU A 14 6.79 -9.58 -7.37
CA GLU A 14 7.05 -10.73 -6.49
C GLU A 14 7.11 -10.35 -5.02
N ILE A 15 7.81 -9.25 -4.69
CA ILE A 15 7.92 -8.83 -3.30
C ILE A 15 6.59 -8.27 -2.78
N ILE A 16 5.83 -7.56 -3.60
CA ILE A 16 4.50 -7.07 -3.22
C ILE A 16 3.58 -8.25 -2.92
N ALA A 17 3.59 -9.28 -3.78
CA ALA A 17 2.78 -10.48 -3.56
C ALA A 17 3.18 -11.18 -2.25
N GLN A 18 4.48 -11.27 -1.97
CA GLN A 18 4.95 -11.87 -0.74
C GLN A 18 4.50 -11.07 0.48
N PHE A 19 4.51 -9.73 0.40
CA PHE A 19 4.00 -8.87 1.47
C PHE A 19 2.52 -9.15 1.75
N GLN A 20 1.71 -9.39 0.72
CA GLN A 20 0.29 -9.71 0.92
C GLN A 20 0.13 -11.05 1.65
N VAL A 21 0.90 -12.06 1.25
CA VAL A 21 0.87 -13.36 1.91
C VAL A 21 1.29 -13.23 3.37
N ASP A 22 2.36 -12.50 3.64
CA ASP A 22 2.86 -12.30 5.00
C ASP A 22 1.87 -11.50 5.85
N MET A 23 1.27 -10.47 5.27
CA MET A 23 0.28 -9.64 5.97
C MET A 23 -0.95 -10.46 6.38
N ALA A 24 -1.47 -11.28 5.48
CA ALA A 24 -2.63 -12.12 5.77
C ALA A 24 -2.34 -13.10 6.90
N MET A 25 -1.14 -13.69 6.91
CA MET A 25 -0.73 -14.59 7.97
C MET A 25 -0.60 -13.87 9.30
N GLU A 26 0.05 -12.70 9.31
CA GLU A 26 0.27 -11.92 10.54
C GLU A 26 -1.02 -11.38 11.14
N SER A 27 -1.92 -10.86 10.30
CA SER A 27 -3.12 -10.16 10.78
C SER A 27 -4.31 -11.09 11.05
N GLU A 28 -4.45 -12.16 10.27
CA GLU A 28 -5.64 -13.02 10.32
C GLU A 28 -5.32 -14.50 10.45
N GLY A 29 -4.04 -14.87 10.43
CA GLY A 29 -3.64 -16.27 10.39
C GLY A 29 -4.10 -16.97 9.11
N ALA A 30 -4.38 -16.20 8.06
CA ALA A 30 -4.89 -16.74 6.81
C ALA A 30 -3.73 -17.13 5.88
N ILE A 31 -3.88 -18.28 5.24
CA ILE A 31 -2.90 -18.78 4.26
C ILE A 31 -3.45 -18.47 2.88
N LEU A 32 -2.79 -17.53 2.17
CA LEU A 32 -3.19 -17.18 0.82
C LEU A 32 -2.42 -18.04 -0.19
N ASP A 33 -3.06 -18.32 -1.32
CA ASP A 33 -2.41 -18.99 -2.44
C ASP A 33 -1.49 -18.00 -3.15
N LYS A 34 -0.18 -18.23 -3.09
CA LYS A 34 0.83 -17.31 -3.64
C LYS A 34 0.60 -17.05 -5.13
N GLU A 35 0.24 -18.07 -5.90
CA GLU A 35 0.01 -17.92 -7.33
C GLU A 35 -1.17 -16.97 -7.61
N THR A 36 -2.27 -17.15 -6.88
CA THR A 36 -3.45 -16.30 -7.02
C THR A 36 -3.11 -14.86 -6.68
N VAL A 37 -2.39 -14.64 -5.58
CA VAL A 37 -1.99 -13.29 -5.16
C VAL A 37 -1.05 -12.65 -6.18
N THR A 38 -0.08 -13.40 -6.68
CA THR A 38 0.85 -12.90 -7.69
C THR A 38 0.11 -12.48 -8.95
N ASN A 39 -0.86 -13.28 -9.38
CA ASN A 39 -1.69 -12.96 -10.54
C ASN A 39 -2.55 -11.71 -10.29
N GLY A 40 -3.06 -11.57 -9.06
CA GLY A 40 -3.85 -10.38 -8.68
C GLY A 40 -3.01 -9.10 -8.66
N VAL A 41 -1.80 -9.17 -8.13
CA VAL A 41 -0.87 -8.03 -8.15
C VAL A 41 -0.49 -7.67 -9.58
N THR A 42 -0.22 -8.69 -10.41
CA THR A 42 0.12 -8.48 -11.81
C THR A 42 -1.02 -7.79 -12.57
N ALA A 43 -2.25 -8.24 -12.32
CA ALA A 43 -3.42 -7.65 -12.97
C ALA A 43 -3.59 -6.18 -12.60
N ALA A 44 -3.40 -5.83 -11.33
CA ALA A 44 -3.46 -4.44 -10.88
C ALA A 44 -2.32 -3.62 -11.44
N MET A 45 -1.12 -4.19 -11.55
CA MET A 45 0.04 -3.50 -12.12
C MET A 45 -0.20 -3.11 -13.57
N ASN A 46 -0.97 -3.90 -14.31
CA ASN A 46 -1.28 -3.67 -15.72
C ASN A 46 -2.57 -2.89 -15.95
N ASP A 47 -3.32 -2.55 -14.89
CA ASP A 47 -4.60 -1.85 -15.02
C ASP A 47 -4.82 -0.95 -13.80
N GLU A 48 -4.56 0.35 -13.96
CA GLU A 48 -4.71 1.34 -12.89
C GLU A 48 -6.13 1.41 -12.32
N ASN A 49 -7.12 0.95 -13.06
CA ASN A 49 -8.50 0.92 -12.56
C ASN A 49 -8.69 -0.10 -11.44
N LYS A 50 -7.83 -1.10 -11.37
CA LYS A 50 -7.86 -2.10 -10.30
C LYS A 50 -7.14 -1.62 -9.06
N GLY A 51 -6.06 -0.86 -9.24
CA GLY A 51 -5.28 -0.33 -8.13
C GLY A 51 -3.91 0.14 -8.59
N LEU A 52 -3.22 0.81 -7.70
CA LEU A 52 -1.89 1.36 -7.93
C LEU A 52 -1.04 1.10 -6.70
N TYR A 53 0.17 0.62 -6.89
CA TYR A 53 1.06 0.33 -5.76
C TYR A 53 2.12 1.40 -5.59
N TYR A 54 2.44 1.69 -4.32
CA TYR A 54 3.63 2.45 -3.93
C TYR A 54 4.54 1.50 -3.18
N VAL A 55 5.84 1.63 -3.39
CA VAL A 55 6.83 0.84 -2.67
C VAL A 55 7.83 1.76 -1.99
N ALA A 56 8.34 1.31 -0.84
CA ALA A 56 9.38 2.00 -0.09
C ALA A 56 10.65 1.17 -0.19
N LYS A 57 11.76 1.84 -0.52
CA LYS A 57 13.07 1.18 -0.64
C LYS A 57 14.09 1.82 0.28
N VAL A 58 14.88 0.98 0.92
CA VAL A 58 16.02 1.39 1.75
C VAL A 58 17.23 0.63 1.23
N ASP A 59 18.26 1.36 0.83
CA ASP A 59 19.50 0.78 0.26
C ASP A 59 19.20 -0.20 -0.90
N GLY A 60 18.25 0.17 -1.75
CA GLY A 60 17.85 -0.63 -2.90
C GLY A 60 16.95 -1.82 -2.60
N LYS A 61 16.64 -2.07 -1.33
CA LYS A 61 15.78 -3.16 -0.91
C LYS A 61 14.36 -2.67 -0.68
N THR A 62 13.36 -3.35 -1.25
CA THR A 62 11.96 -3.03 -1.02
C THR A 62 11.56 -3.50 0.38
N VAL A 63 11.17 -2.55 1.24
CA VAL A 63 10.87 -2.80 2.64
C VAL A 63 9.43 -2.55 3.02
N GLY A 64 8.65 -1.99 2.11
CA GLY A 64 7.23 -1.75 2.35
C GLY A 64 6.48 -1.50 1.06
N SER A 65 5.16 -1.62 1.15
CA SER A 65 4.27 -1.32 0.04
C SER A 65 2.89 -0.91 0.55
N LEU A 66 2.14 -0.23 -0.28
CA LEU A 66 0.72 0.01 -0.07
C LEU A 66 0.02 0.00 -1.42
N MET A 67 -1.29 -0.19 -1.39
CA MET A 67 -2.12 -0.15 -2.57
C MET A 67 -3.08 1.03 -2.48
N LEU A 68 -3.27 1.75 -3.59
CA LEU A 68 -4.30 2.75 -3.72
C LEU A 68 -5.40 2.20 -4.61
N THR A 69 -6.65 2.41 -4.18
CA THR A 69 -7.81 2.22 -5.04
C THR A 69 -8.55 3.53 -5.11
N ARG A 70 -9.35 3.72 -6.16
CA ARG A 70 -10.04 4.99 -6.40
C ARG A 70 -11.54 4.79 -6.36
N GLU A 71 -12.22 5.78 -5.79
CA GLU A 71 -13.67 5.81 -5.71
C GLU A 71 -14.14 7.17 -6.23
N TRP A 72 -15.10 7.17 -7.15
CA TRP A 72 -15.67 8.41 -7.65
C TRP A 72 -16.72 8.93 -6.66
N SER A 73 -16.66 10.24 -6.37
CA SER A 73 -17.65 10.91 -5.54
C SER A 73 -18.39 11.95 -6.40
N ASP A 74 -19.66 11.68 -6.67
CA ASP A 74 -20.51 12.64 -7.36
C ASP A 74 -20.87 13.82 -6.45
N TRP A 75 -20.87 13.60 -5.14
CA TRP A 75 -21.13 14.67 -4.18
C TRP A 75 -20.03 15.72 -4.18
N ASN A 76 -18.78 15.33 -4.43
CA ASN A 76 -17.63 16.23 -4.42
C ASN A 76 -17.06 16.47 -5.82
N ASN A 77 -17.68 15.88 -6.84
CA ASN A 77 -17.20 15.97 -8.21
C ASN A 77 -15.71 15.66 -8.30
N GLY A 78 -15.31 14.57 -7.69
CA GLY A 78 -13.89 14.24 -7.62
C GLY A 78 -13.63 12.82 -7.17
N TRP A 79 -12.36 12.44 -7.24
CA TRP A 79 -11.91 11.13 -6.84
C TRP A 79 -11.56 11.10 -5.36
N TYR A 80 -11.89 9.98 -4.69
CA TYR A 80 -11.33 9.61 -3.40
C TYR A 80 -10.29 8.54 -3.65
N TRP A 81 -9.14 8.66 -3.00
CA TRP A 81 -8.12 7.63 -2.99
C TRP A 81 -8.18 6.89 -1.67
N TRP A 82 -8.21 5.56 -1.74
CA TRP A 82 -8.21 4.70 -0.57
C TRP A 82 -6.86 4.01 -0.46
N ILE A 83 -6.19 4.21 0.66
CA ILE A 83 -4.96 3.49 0.99
C ILE A 83 -5.37 2.17 1.65
N GLN A 84 -4.86 1.08 1.14
CA GLN A 84 -5.12 -0.25 1.68
C GLN A 84 -3.91 -1.15 1.47
N SER A 85 -3.96 -2.36 2.08
CA SER A 85 -2.90 -3.36 1.93
C SER A 85 -1.52 -2.82 2.30
N VAL A 86 -1.47 -2.02 3.37
CA VAL A 86 -0.21 -1.44 3.84
C VAL A 86 0.61 -2.51 4.55
N TYR A 87 1.85 -2.67 4.12
CA TYR A 87 2.77 -3.59 4.78
C TYR A 87 4.17 -3.00 4.86
N VAL A 88 4.81 -3.18 6.00
CA VAL A 88 6.21 -2.82 6.21
C VAL A 88 6.89 -4.06 6.78
N ALA A 89 8.03 -4.43 6.21
CA ALA A 89 8.79 -5.59 6.69
C ALA A 89 9.08 -5.43 8.19
N PRO A 90 8.96 -6.50 9.00
CA PRO A 90 9.04 -6.39 10.46
C PRO A 90 10.26 -5.65 10.98
N GLU A 91 11.43 -5.88 10.40
CA GLU A 91 12.69 -5.26 10.84
C GLU A 91 12.77 -3.77 10.52
N TYR A 92 11.85 -3.24 9.72
CA TYR A 92 11.81 -1.82 9.36
C TYR A 92 10.62 -1.08 9.97
N ARG A 93 9.84 -1.74 10.82
CA ARG A 93 8.67 -1.10 11.46
C ARG A 93 9.10 -0.08 12.50
N ARG A 94 8.22 0.91 12.74
CA ARG A 94 8.44 2.00 13.70
C ARG A 94 9.62 2.89 13.35
N GLN A 95 9.96 2.97 12.07
CA GLN A 95 11.05 3.81 11.57
C GLN A 95 10.56 4.85 10.57
N GLY A 96 9.25 5.08 10.53
CA GLY A 96 8.67 6.10 9.66
C GLY A 96 8.47 5.68 8.22
N ILE A 97 8.59 4.39 7.88
CA ILE A 97 8.42 3.91 6.50
C ILE A 97 7.01 4.19 5.99
N TYR A 98 5.97 3.79 6.75
CA TYR A 98 4.59 4.07 6.36
C TYR A 98 4.34 5.57 6.23
N LYS A 99 4.83 6.36 7.17
CA LYS A 99 4.66 7.81 7.15
C LYS A 99 5.23 8.41 5.87
N SER A 100 6.40 7.93 5.43
CA SER A 100 7.02 8.38 4.18
C SER A 100 6.16 8.02 2.97
N MET A 101 5.60 6.80 2.94
CA MET A 101 4.69 6.39 1.87
C MET A 101 3.42 7.25 1.88
N TYR A 102 2.84 7.48 3.06
CA TYR A 102 1.65 8.31 3.21
C TYR A 102 1.87 9.72 2.69
N HIS A 103 3.01 10.33 3.04
CA HIS A 103 3.35 11.67 2.56
C HIS A 103 3.48 11.71 1.04
N ALA A 104 4.07 10.68 0.44
CA ALA A 104 4.19 10.59 -1.02
C ALA A 104 2.81 10.51 -1.69
N VAL A 105 1.91 9.69 -1.13
CA VAL A 105 0.53 9.58 -1.63
C VAL A 105 -0.19 10.93 -1.54
N CYS A 106 -0.07 11.61 -0.40
CA CYS A 106 -0.74 12.91 -0.21
C CYS A 106 -0.19 13.97 -1.16
N ALA A 107 1.11 13.97 -1.43
CA ALA A 107 1.72 14.90 -2.38
C ALA A 107 1.17 14.68 -3.79
N ASP A 108 1.09 13.41 -4.23
CA ASP A 108 0.53 13.07 -5.53
C ASP A 108 -0.97 13.42 -5.61
N ALA A 109 -1.70 13.16 -4.53
CA ALA A 109 -3.13 13.47 -4.46
C ALA A 109 -3.37 14.98 -4.62
N LYS A 110 -2.57 15.79 -3.96
CA LYS A 110 -2.67 17.25 -4.06
C LYS A 110 -2.38 17.71 -5.48
N GLU A 111 -1.36 17.15 -6.12
CA GLU A 111 -1.00 17.49 -7.49
C GLU A 111 -2.10 17.14 -8.48
N GLN A 112 -2.82 16.03 -8.25
CA GLN A 112 -3.88 15.55 -9.12
C GLN A 112 -5.27 16.03 -8.72
N ASN A 113 -5.38 16.96 -7.74
CA ASN A 113 -6.65 17.51 -7.25
C ASN A 113 -7.62 16.44 -6.75
N VAL A 114 -7.10 15.45 -6.05
CA VAL A 114 -7.91 14.40 -5.43
C VAL A 114 -8.71 15.01 -4.28
N ALA A 115 -10.01 14.69 -4.21
CA ALA A 115 -10.91 15.28 -3.22
C ALA A 115 -10.58 14.86 -1.80
N GLN A 116 -10.28 13.56 -1.59
CA GLN A 116 -9.90 13.04 -0.28
C GLN A 116 -8.97 11.83 -0.42
N VAL A 117 -8.07 11.69 0.54
CA VAL A 117 -7.28 10.47 0.73
C VAL A 117 -7.80 9.81 2.00
N ARG A 118 -8.23 8.56 1.89
CA ARG A 118 -8.79 7.80 2.99
C ARG A 118 -7.96 6.56 3.26
N LEU A 119 -7.93 6.13 4.53
CA LEU A 119 -7.21 4.94 4.94
C LEU A 119 -8.22 3.86 5.31
N TYR A 120 -8.11 2.71 4.64
CA TYR A 120 -8.90 1.54 4.99
C TYR A 120 -8.20 0.80 6.14
N VAL A 121 -8.88 0.72 7.28
CA VAL A 121 -8.34 0.04 8.47
C VAL A 121 -9.35 -0.97 8.96
N ASP A 122 -8.90 -2.22 9.10
CA ASP A 122 -9.71 -3.26 9.72
C ASP A 122 -9.77 -2.96 11.21
N LYS A 123 -10.99 -2.75 11.73
CA LYS A 123 -11.20 -2.42 13.14
C LYS A 123 -10.72 -3.53 14.09
N THR A 124 -10.64 -4.76 13.62
CA THR A 124 -10.15 -5.89 14.42
C THR A 124 -8.63 -5.96 14.45
N ASN A 125 -7.95 -5.22 13.58
CA ASN A 125 -6.48 -5.21 13.48
C ASN A 125 -5.90 -4.08 14.33
N ILE A 126 -5.82 -4.30 15.64
CA ILE A 126 -5.29 -3.32 16.58
C ILE A 126 -3.82 -2.99 16.27
N ARG A 127 -3.03 -3.98 15.91
CA ARG A 127 -1.61 -3.79 15.56
C ARG A 127 -1.48 -2.89 14.33
N GLY A 128 -2.30 -3.13 13.30
CA GLY A 128 -2.30 -2.29 12.12
C GLY A 128 -2.67 -0.84 12.43
N GLN A 129 -3.67 -0.65 13.31
CA GLN A 129 -4.07 0.69 13.72
C GLN A 129 -2.94 1.45 14.42
N LYS A 130 -2.15 0.76 15.24
CA LYS A 130 -1.00 1.37 15.90
C LYS A 130 0.08 1.78 14.90
N VAL A 131 0.30 0.97 13.88
CA VAL A 131 1.26 1.29 12.80
C VAL A 131 0.81 2.54 12.06
N TYR A 132 -0.48 2.64 11.76
CA TYR A 132 -1.03 3.79 11.02
C TYR A 132 -0.99 5.07 11.84
N SER A 133 -1.10 4.99 13.14
CA SER A 133 -1.09 6.17 14.00
C SER A 133 0.32 6.62 14.39
N SER A 134 1.31 5.81 14.11
CA SER A 134 2.70 6.16 14.38
C SER A 134 3.34 6.80 13.15
#